data_cac977388fbf3bbdfa40a5e11e384961
#
_entry.id   cac977388fbf3bbdfa40a5e11e384961
#
_cell.length_a   1.000
_cell.length_b   1.000
_cell.length_c   1.000
_cell.angle_alpha   90.00
_cell.angle_beta   90.00
_cell.angle_gamma   90.00
#
_symmetry.space_group_name_H-M   'P 1'
#
loop_
_entity.id
_entity.type
_entity.pdbx_description
1 polymer ?
#
loop_
_entity_poly.entity_id
_entity_poly.type
_entity_poly.pdbx_seq_one_letter_code
_entity_poly.pdbx_strand_id
1 'polypeptide(L)'
;SSLANEDCFREEVERMRVKVKQIFNQTPKVFRNSSLIYSNEIGSIIADMGFKGMLTEGAKHILGWKSSHYLYHCAMNPNLKLLLRDFKLSDDISLRFSNSDWSEYPLFADKYVDWIAALPEEEQVINIFMELSALGMAQSLSSNILEFLKALPICAKERGITFSTPTEIVTKLKSVDQIDVPYPMSWTDEERDISPWLGNVMQREAFNKLYSVAERVHLCNDRRIKQDWDYLQASNNFRFMTSKNTGI
;
A
#
# COMPACT_ATOMS: atom_id res chain seq x y z
N SER A 1 6.59 -11.62 6.66
CA SER A 1 7.38 -11.34 7.89
C SER A 1 6.76 -10.27 8.78
N SER A 2 6.26 -9.15 8.25
CA SER A 2 5.68 -8.05 9.07
C SER A 2 4.55 -8.47 10.05
N LEU A 3 3.92 -9.62 9.82
CA LEU A 3 2.85 -10.16 10.66
C LEU A 3 3.33 -11.31 11.57
N ALA A 4 4.57 -11.73 11.47
CA ALA A 4 5.04 -12.96 12.11
C ALA A 4 6.23 -12.78 13.05
N ASN A 5 7.20 -11.99 12.64
CA ASN A 5 8.47 -11.86 13.35
C ASN A 5 9.10 -10.51 13.05
N GLU A 6 9.28 -9.71 14.09
CA GLU A 6 9.82 -8.35 13.98
C GLU A 6 11.26 -8.34 13.47
N ASP A 7 12.12 -9.23 13.97
CA ASP A 7 13.53 -9.24 13.58
C ASP A 7 13.69 -9.58 12.10
N CYS A 8 12.99 -10.60 11.61
CA CYS A 8 12.95 -10.93 10.18
C CYS A 8 12.42 -9.77 9.34
N PHE A 9 11.42 -9.07 9.82
CA PHE A 9 10.86 -7.92 9.12
C PHE A 9 11.86 -6.77 9.04
N ARG A 10 12.54 -6.45 10.13
CA ARG A 10 13.60 -5.42 10.16
C ARG A 10 14.76 -5.77 9.21
N GLU A 11 15.19 -7.01 9.19
CA GLU A 11 16.24 -7.49 8.28
C GLU A 11 15.84 -7.35 6.81
N GLU A 12 14.61 -7.73 6.45
CA GLU A 12 14.11 -7.60 5.08
C GLU A 12 14.00 -6.14 4.64
N VAL A 13 13.50 -5.27 5.50
CA VAL A 13 13.40 -3.83 5.23
C VAL A 13 14.79 -3.21 5.02
N GLU A 14 15.76 -3.56 5.88
CA GLU A 14 17.14 -3.07 5.76
C GLU A 14 17.80 -3.59 4.49
N ARG A 15 17.66 -4.87 4.17
CA ARG A 15 18.15 -5.46 2.93
C ARG A 15 17.61 -4.74 1.69
N MET A 16 16.31 -4.41 1.69
CA MET A 16 15.69 -3.66 0.60
C MET A 16 16.22 -2.23 0.55
N ARG A 17 16.40 -1.55 1.69
CA ARG A 17 16.94 -0.18 1.77
C ARG A 17 18.35 -0.11 1.18
N VAL A 18 19.21 -1.08 1.53
CA VAL A 18 20.56 -1.20 0.98
C VAL A 18 20.52 -1.42 -0.53
N LYS A 19 19.64 -2.33 -1.00
CA LYS A 19 19.49 -2.62 -2.43
C LYS A 19 19.03 -1.39 -3.23
N VAL A 20 18.05 -0.64 -2.73
CA VAL A 20 17.59 0.61 -3.37
C VAL A 20 18.73 1.63 -3.43
N LYS A 21 19.50 1.78 -2.35
CA LYS A 21 20.67 2.67 -2.33
C LYS A 21 21.73 2.25 -3.35
N GLN A 22 22.00 0.96 -3.48
CA GLN A 22 22.99 0.44 -4.44
C GLN A 22 22.57 0.67 -5.90
N ILE A 23 21.28 0.45 -6.21
CA ILE A 23 20.77 0.54 -7.60
C ILE A 23 20.53 1.99 -8.01
N PHE A 24 19.91 2.80 -7.14
CA PHE A 24 19.42 4.13 -7.48
C PHE A 24 20.21 5.26 -6.82
N ASN A 25 21.22 4.95 -6.01
CA ASN A 25 22.01 5.91 -5.22
C ASN A 25 21.12 6.84 -4.34
N GLN A 26 19.98 6.34 -3.88
CA GLN A 26 19.02 7.05 -3.04
C GLN A 26 18.75 6.28 -1.76
N THR A 27 18.65 6.99 -0.64
CA THR A 27 18.23 6.39 0.63
C THR A 27 16.73 6.63 0.81
N PRO A 28 15.88 5.58 0.81
CA PRO A 28 14.44 5.73 1.00
C PRO A 28 14.11 6.35 2.35
N LYS A 29 13.19 7.32 2.37
CA LYS A 29 12.67 7.96 3.58
C LYS A 29 11.23 7.59 3.87
N VAL A 30 10.54 7.04 2.87
CA VAL A 30 9.15 6.59 2.97
C VAL A 30 9.08 5.11 2.63
N PHE A 31 8.35 4.37 3.44
CA PHE A 31 8.18 2.92 3.32
C PHE A 31 6.81 2.58 2.75
N ARG A 32 6.74 1.48 2.02
CA ARG A 32 5.50 0.85 1.59
C ARG A 32 5.57 -0.65 1.83
N ASN A 33 4.65 -1.17 2.63
CA ASN A 33 4.54 -2.62 2.81
C ASN A 33 3.79 -3.27 1.64
N SER A 34 4.02 -4.57 1.42
CA SER A 34 3.23 -5.35 0.47
C SER A 34 1.75 -5.25 0.83
N SER A 35 0.89 -5.15 -0.20
CA SER A 35 -0.57 -5.00 -0.06
C SER A 35 -1.01 -3.88 0.89
N LEU A 36 -0.17 -2.86 1.08
CA LEU A 36 -0.38 -1.75 2.02
C LEU A 36 -0.70 -2.22 3.44
N ILE A 37 -0.19 -3.40 3.86
CA ILE A 37 -0.42 -3.92 5.22
C ILE A 37 0.17 -2.94 6.23
N TYR A 38 -0.67 -2.52 7.16
CA TYR A 38 -0.34 -1.56 8.21
C TYR A 38 -1.05 -1.90 9.51
N SER A 39 -0.36 -1.69 10.63
CA SER A 39 -0.89 -1.55 11.99
C SER A 39 -0.03 -0.54 12.75
N ASN A 40 -0.48 -0.12 13.92
CA ASN A 40 0.31 0.78 14.77
C ASN A 40 1.68 0.20 15.12
N GLU A 41 1.75 -1.12 15.38
CA GLU A 41 3.01 -1.82 15.68
C GLU A 41 3.97 -1.78 14.48
N ILE A 42 3.48 -2.12 13.27
CA ILE A 42 4.27 -2.03 12.05
C ILE A 42 4.77 -0.60 11.84
N GLY A 43 3.89 0.39 12.06
CA GLY A 43 4.25 1.80 11.97
C GLY A 43 5.35 2.18 12.96
N SER A 44 5.26 1.74 14.22
CA SER A 44 6.29 1.99 15.22
C SER A 44 7.64 1.39 14.83
N ILE A 45 7.65 0.14 14.36
CA ILE A 45 8.88 -0.53 13.89
C ILE A 45 9.54 0.27 12.75
N ILE A 46 8.76 0.71 11.78
CA ILE A 46 9.26 1.46 10.62
C ILE A 46 9.78 2.85 11.05
N ALA A 47 9.12 3.50 12.01
CA ALA A 47 9.61 4.75 12.59
C ALA A 47 10.96 4.57 13.30
N ASP A 48 11.11 3.51 14.09
CA ASP A 48 12.35 3.19 14.83
C ASP A 48 13.51 2.87 13.88
N MET A 49 13.21 2.36 12.67
CA MET A 49 14.18 2.17 11.59
C MET A 49 14.57 3.48 10.88
N GLY A 50 14.01 4.62 11.31
CA GLY A 50 14.37 5.96 10.82
C GLY A 50 13.60 6.43 9.59
N PHE A 51 12.58 5.70 9.13
CA PHE A 51 11.69 6.19 8.09
C PHE A 51 10.84 7.36 8.58
N LYS A 52 10.49 8.27 7.69
CA LYS A 52 9.72 9.49 7.98
C LYS A 52 8.26 9.38 7.59
N GLY A 53 7.94 8.43 6.76
CA GLY A 53 6.57 8.19 6.33
C GLY A 53 6.33 6.77 5.86
N MET A 54 5.06 6.41 5.78
CA MET A 54 4.60 5.12 5.27
C MET A 54 3.34 5.32 4.41
N LEU A 55 3.30 4.60 3.30
CA LEU A 55 2.12 4.52 2.44
C LEU A 55 1.21 3.41 2.98
N THR A 56 -0.08 3.71 3.16
CA THR A 56 -1.05 2.75 3.66
C THR A 56 -2.44 2.96 3.05
N GLU A 57 -3.38 2.08 3.32
CA GLU A 57 -4.76 2.20 2.84
C GLU A 57 -5.54 3.26 3.62
N GLY A 58 -6.41 3.99 2.92
CA GLY A 58 -7.41 4.87 3.52
C GLY A 58 -8.69 4.12 3.85
N ALA A 59 -8.61 3.07 4.66
CA ALA A 59 -9.75 2.22 4.97
C ALA A 59 -10.86 2.98 5.68
N LYS A 60 -12.08 2.95 5.12
CA LYS A 60 -13.23 3.74 5.60
C LYS A 60 -13.59 3.44 7.07
N HIS A 61 -13.49 2.18 7.49
CA HIS A 61 -13.79 1.79 8.87
C HIS A 61 -12.77 2.32 9.90
N ILE A 62 -11.54 2.63 9.45
CA ILE A 62 -10.51 3.28 10.27
C ILE A 62 -10.66 4.79 10.25
N LEU A 63 -10.91 5.37 9.08
CA LEU A 63 -11.07 6.81 8.92
C LEU A 63 -12.34 7.33 9.59
N GLY A 64 -13.42 6.54 9.59
CA GLY A 64 -14.74 7.02 10.04
C GLY A 64 -15.19 8.23 9.22
N TRP A 65 -15.25 9.39 9.85
CA TRP A 65 -15.61 10.67 9.22
C TRP A 65 -14.40 11.46 8.67
N LYS A 66 -13.16 11.02 8.95
CA LYS A 66 -11.93 11.67 8.48
C LYS A 66 -11.75 11.47 6.98
N SER A 67 -11.22 12.48 6.30
CA SER A 67 -10.84 12.37 4.89
C SER A 67 -9.46 11.71 4.74
N SER A 68 -9.27 10.91 3.69
CA SER A 68 -7.95 10.37 3.29
C SER A 68 -7.01 11.43 2.70
N HIS A 69 -7.49 12.65 2.49
CA HIS A 69 -6.76 13.72 1.79
C HIS A 69 -5.94 14.62 2.71
N TYR A 70 -5.70 14.17 3.93
CA TYR A 70 -4.80 14.83 4.87
C TYR A 70 -3.61 13.93 5.20
N LEU A 71 -2.51 14.57 5.62
CA LEU A 71 -1.38 13.85 6.17
C LEU A 71 -1.63 13.53 7.64
N TYR A 72 -1.56 12.27 8.00
CA TYR A 72 -1.73 11.79 9.37
C TYR A 72 -0.40 11.32 9.96
N HIS A 73 -0.41 10.86 11.20
CA HIS A 73 0.72 10.18 11.83
C HIS A 73 0.27 8.90 12.55
N CYS A 74 1.22 8.02 12.78
CA CYS A 74 1.01 6.78 13.54
C CYS A 74 0.67 7.08 15.00
N ALA A 75 -0.39 6.43 15.53
CA ALA A 75 -0.82 6.63 16.92
C ALA A 75 0.26 6.25 17.95
N MET A 76 1.05 5.18 17.68
CA MET A 76 2.12 4.74 18.58
C MET A 76 3.43 5.51 18.40
N ASN A 77 3.67 6.12 17.23
CA ASN A 77 4.89 6.87 16.97
C ASN A 77 4.61 8.09 16.06
N PRO A 78 4.40 9.29 16.62
CA PRO A 78 4.03 10.48 15.87
C PRO A 78 5.12 10.99 14.90
N ASN A 79 6.33 10.45 14.97
CA ASN A 79 7.40 10.78 14.02
C ASN A 79 7.20 10.13 12.65
N LEU A 80 6.35 9.08 12.55
CA LEU A 80 6.00 8.46 11.29
C LEU A 80 4.74 9.07 10.72
N LYS A 81 4.85 9.72 9.59
CA LYS A 81 3.71 10.27 8.85
C LYS A 81 3.08 9.21 7.94
N LEU A 82 1.76 9.24 7.81
CA LEU A 82 0.99 8.27 7.05
C LEU A 82 0.34 8.96 5.84
N LEU A 83 0.64 8.44 4.65
CA LEU A 83 0.00 8.83 3.40
C LEU A 83 -1.06 7.79 3.07
N LEU A 84 -2.32 8.19 3.16
CA LEU A 84 -3.46 7.30 3.02
C LEU A 84 -3.93 7.25 1.56
N ARG A 85 -4.09 6.05 1.02
CA ARG A 85 -4.63 5.86 -0.32
C ARG A 85 -6.07 6.35 -0.38
N ASP A 86 -6.41 7.19 -1.36
CA ASP A 86 -7.80 7.34 -1.75
C ASP A 86 -8.22 6.10 -2.54
N PHE A 87 -9.01 5.23 -1.91
CA PHE A 87 -9.42 3.98 -2.52
C PHE A 87 -10.40 4.19 -3.69
N LYS A 88 -11.29 5.18 -3.58
CA LYS A 88 -12.29 5.46 -4.61
C LYS A 88 -11.63 5.93 -5.90
N LEU A 89 -10.85 7.00 -5.84
CA LEU A 89 -10.14 7.55 -6.98
C LEU A 89 -9.14 6.55 -7.57
N SER A 90 -8.45 5.79 -6.73
CA SER A 90 -7.52 4.76 -7.18
C SER A 90 -8.22 3.59 -7.88
N ASP A 91 -9.36 3.13 -7.34
CA ASP A 91 -10.14 2.01 -7.90
C ASP A 91 -10.89 2.43 -9.17
N ASP A 92 -11.23 3.70 -9.32
CA ASP A 92 -11.80 4.24 -10.56
C ASP A 92 -10.86 4.04 -11.76
N ILE A 93 -9.56 4.22 -11.56
CA ILE A 93 -8.55 3.96 -12.60
C ILE A 93 -8.22 2.46 -12.69
N SER A 94 -7.96 1.79 -11.56
CA SER A 94 -7.41 0.44 -11.58
C SER A 94 -8.45 -0.65 -11.87
N LEU A 95 -9.72 -0.45 -11.50
CA LEU A 95 -10.77 -1.46 -11.61
C LEU A 95 -11.90 -1.08 -12.55
N ARG A 96 -12.32 0.19 -12.54
CA ARG A 96 -13.55 0.63 -13.25
C ARG A 96 -13.30 1.25 -14.62
N PHE A 97 -12.07 1.61 -14.95
CA PHE A 97 -11.72 2.41 -16.14
C PHE A 97 -12.28 1.85 -17.45
N SER A 98 -12.26 0.53 -17.65
CA SER A 98 -12.75 -0.14 -18.87
C SER A 98 -14.18 -0.69 -18.73
N ASN A 99 -14.84 -0.47 -17.58
CA ASN A 99 -16.19 -1.00 -17.35
C ASN A 99 -17.24 -0.10 -18.01
N SER A 100 -17.81 -0.55 -19.11
CA SER A 100 -18.89 0.19 -19.85
C SER A 100 -20.18 0.35 -19.05
N ASP A 101 -20.43 -0.49 -18.04
CA ASP A 101 -21.62 -0.41 -17.20
C ASP A 101 -21.46 0.59 -16.04
N TRP A 102 -20.26 1.11 -15.86
CA TRP A 102 -20.01 2.13 -14.86
C TRP A 102 -20.58 3.48 -15.29
N SER A 103 -21.33 4.13 -14.42
CA SER A 103 -22.03 5.40 -14.72
C SER A 103 -21.11 6.53 -15.20
N GLU A 104 -19.84 6.47 -14.81
CA GLU A 104 -18.84 7.49 -15.18
C GLU A 104 -18.02 7.14 -16.43
N TYR A 105 -18.32 5.98 -17.04
CA TYR A 105 -17.67 5.57 -18.29
C TYR A 105 -18.15 6.42 -19.48
N PRO A 106 -17.26 6.82 -20.42
CA PRO A 106 -15.80 6.68 -20.36
C PRO A 106 -15.15 7.72 -19.44
N LEU A 107 -14.08 7.32 -18.74
CA LEU A 107 -13.32 8.22 -17.90
C LEU A 107 -12.21 8.92 -18.69
N PHE A 108 -12.28 10.25 -18.79
CA PHE A 108 -11.26 11.09 -19.37
C PHE A 108 -10.44 11.81 -18.28
N ALA A 109 -9.22 12.22 -18.62
CA ALA A 109 -8.31 12.83 -17.66
C ALA A 109 -8.81 14.20 -17.13
N ASP A 110 -9.44 15.00 -17.96
CA ASP A 110 -10.06 16.27 -17.58
C ASP A 110 -11.18 16.06 -16.56
N LYS A 111 -12.12 15.14 -16.85
CA LYS A 111 -13.19 14.75 -15.92
C LYS A 111 -12.66 14.28 -14.58
N TYR A 112 -11.64 13.42 -14.60
CA TYR A 112 -11.03 12.90 -13.38
C TYR A 112 -10.35 14.01 -12.55
N VAL A 113 -9.64 14.91 -13.23
CA VAL A 113 -9.00 16.06 -12.58
C VAL A 113 -10.03 17.06 -12.07
N ASP A 114 -11.17 17.24 -12.76
CA ASP A 114 -12.26 18.09 -12.27
C ASP A 114 -12.86 17.56 -10.96
N TRP A 115 -12.94 16.24 -10.77
CA TRP A 115 -13.35 15.66 -9.47
C TRP A 115 -12.37 16.00 -8.35
N ILE A 116 -11.06 15.95 -8.65
CA ILE A 116 -10.01 16.31 -7.70
C ILE A 116 -10.06 17.82 -7.40
N ALA A 117 -10.21 18.64 -8.41
CA ALA A 117 -10.29 20.10 -8.25
C ALA A 117 -11.55 20.58 -7.53
N ALA A 118 -12.61 19.76 -7.50
CA ALA A 118 -13.84 20.04 -6.77
C ALA A 118 -13.78 19.70 -5.26
N LEU A 119 -12.68 19.07 -4.80
CA LEU A 119 -12.48 18.79 -3.39
C LEU A 119 -12.24 20.09 -2.60
N PRO A 120 -12.52 20.10 -1.28
CA PRO A 120 -12.27 21.27 -0.43
C PRO A 120 -10.82 21.77 -0.50
N GLU A 121 -10.63 23.08 -0.56
CA GLU A 121 -9.28 23.68 -0.65
C GLU A 121 -8.39 23.37 0.56
N GLU A 122 -8.98 23.02 1.70
CA GLU A 122 -8.27 22.66 2.92
C GLU A 122 -7.61 21.28 2.81
N GLU A 123 -8.03 20.43 1.90
CA GLU A 123 -7.46 19.11 1.69
C GLU A 123 -6.05 19.21 1.10
N GLN A 124 -5.09 18.58 1.79
CA GLN A 124 -3.67 18.84 1.59
C GLN A 124 -3.05 17.98 0.48
N VAL A 125 -3.46 16.72 0.38
CA VAL A 125 -2.79 15.73 -0.46
C VAL A 125 -3.74 14.60 -0.85
N ILE A 126 -3.70 14.22 -2.12
CA ILE A 126 -4.46 13.09 -2.63
C ILE A 126 -3.48 12.01 -3.07
N ASN A 127 -3.60 10.82 -2.48
CA ASN A 127 -2.71 9.71 -2.77
C ASN A 127 -3.45 8.66 -3.62
N ILE A 128 -3.04 8.55 -4.87
CA ILE A 128 -3.56 7.56 -5.82
C ILE A 128 -2.54 6.45 -5.95
N PHE A 129 -2.86 5.27 -5.39
CA PHE A 129 -2.00 4.09 -5.42
C PHE A 129 -2.68 2.99 -6.23
N MET A 130 -1.96 2.46 -7.20
CA MET A 130 -2.42 1.33 -8.01
C MET A 130 -1.26 0.37 -8.28
N GLU A 131 -1.57 -0.85 -8.66
CA GLU A 131 -0.56 -1.79 -9.16
C GLU A 131 -0.20 -1.46 -10.60
N LEU A 132 1.05 -1.69 -10.97
CA LEU A 132 1.49 -1.52 -12.35
C LEU A 132 0.74 -2.45 -13.32
N SER A 133 0.29 -3.60 -12.83
CA SER A 133 -0.57 -4.54 -13.55
C SER A 133 -1.91 -3.95 -14.00
N ALA A 134 -2.38 -2.88 -13.36
CA ALA A 134 -3.54 -2.13 -13.85
C ALA A 134 -3.33 -1.60 -15.28
N LEU A 135 -2.08 -1.38 -15.68
CA LEU A 135 -1.72 -0.78 -16.96
C LEU A 135 -1.37 -1.87 -17.98
N GLY A 136 -2.35 -2.36 -18.69
CA GLY A 136 -2.18 -3.32 -19.77
C GLY A 136 -2.55 -4.78 -19.43
N MET A 137 -2.76 -5.11 -18.14
CA MET A 137 -3.27 -6.42 -17.72
C MET A 137 -4.74 -6.30 -17.25
N ALA A 138 -4.99 -5.60 -16.12
CA ALA A 138 -6.36 -5.41 -15.63
C ALA A 138 -7.14 -4.46 -16.54
N GLN A 139 -6.52 -3.36 -16.96
CA GLN A 139 -7.05 -2.47 -17.98
C GLN A 139 -6.31 -2.73 -19.30
N SER A 140 -7.02 -3.21 -20.32
CA SER A 140 -6.44 -3.46 -21.63
C SER A 140 -5.82 -2.18 -22.22
N LEU A 141 -4.77 -2.31 -23.01
CA LEU A 141 -4.19 -1.18 -23.75
C LEU A 141 -5.19 -0.54 -24.72
N SER A 142 -6.14 -1.34 -25.25
CA SER A 142 -7.24 -0.84 -26.10
C SER A 142 -8.25 0.04 -25.37
N SER A 143 -8.22 0.10 -24.04
CA SER A 143 -9.06 1.00 -23.25
C SER A 143 -8.60 2.46 -23.28
N ASN A 144 -7.47 2.75 -23.91
CA ASN A 144 -6.80 4.06 -23.89
C ASN A 144 -6.30 4.51 -22.49
N ILE A 145 -6.07 3.57 -21.57
CA ILE A 145 -5.54 3.89 -20.22
C ILE A 145 -4.21 4.65 -20.28
N LEU A 146 -3.34 4.34 -21.24
CA LEU A 146 -2.07 5.03 -21.39
C LEU A 146 -2.24 6.48 -21.88
N GLU A 147 -3.22 6.75 -22.74
CA GLU A 147 -3.52 8.12 -23.19
C GLU A 147 -4.13 8.94 -22.05
N PHE A 148 -4.99 8.33 -21.24
CA PHE A 148 -5.47 8.92 -20.00
C PHE A 148 -4.30 9.33 -19.09
N LEU A 149 -3.33 8.43 -18.84
CA LEU A 149 -2.18 8.72 -17.99
C LEU A 149 -1.24 9.79 -18.56
N LYS A 150 -1.12 9.89 -19.88
CA LYS A 150 -0.35 10.97 -20.52
C LYS A 150 -1.04 12.32 -20.37
N ALA A 151 -2.36 12.35 -20.48
CA ALA A 151 -3.14 13.57 -20.36
C ALA A 151 -3.29 14.05 -18.91
N LEU A 152 -3.30 13.13 -17.96
CA LEU A 152 -3.54 13.41 -16.53
C LEU A 152 -2.65 14.54 -15.96
N PRO A 153 -1.30 14.53 -16.12
CA PRO A 153 -0.46 15.60 -15.59
C PRO A 153 -0.68 16.95 -16.29
N ILE A 154 -1.10 16.93 -17.53
CA ILE A 154 -1.40 18.17 -18.30
C ILE A 154 -2.66 18.80 -17.73
N CYS A 155 -3.75 18.04 -17.64
CA CYS A 155 -5.02 18.51 -17.08
C CYS A 155 -4.87 18.95 -15.61
N ALA A 156 -4.08 18.20 -14.81
CA ALA A 156 -3.82 18.56 -13.42
C ALA A 156 -3.13 19.94 -13.30
N LYS A 157 -2.10 20.18 -14.13
CA LYS A 157 -1.39 21.46 -14.15
C LYS A 157 -2.32 22.63 -14.53
N GLU A 158 -3.23 22.44 -15.47
CA GLU A 158 -4.21 23.44 -15.89
C GLU A 158 -5.19 23.82 -14.76
N ARG A 159 -5.43 22.91 -13.81
CA ARG A 159 -6.25 23.12 -12.61
C ARG A 159 -5.45 23.54 -11.38
N GLY A 160 -4.15 23.86 -11.52
CA GLY A 160 -3.30 24.26 -10.41
C GLY A 160 -2.88 23.11 -9.49
N ILE A 161 -3.14 21.87 -9.86
CA ILE A 161 -2.76 20.69 -9.10
C ILE A 161 -1.31 20.33 -9.42
N THR A 162 -0.49 20.10 -8.37
CA THR A 162 0.92 19.75 -8.50
C THR A 162 1.18 18.33 -8.04
N PHE A 163 2.11 17.65 -8.72
CA PHE A 163 2.61 16.34 -8.30
C PHE A 163 3.79 16.51 -7.35
N SER A 164 3.82 15.69 -6.31
CA SER A 164 4.92 15.65 -5.32
C SER A 164 5.34 14.23 -5.03
N THR A 165 6.59 14.07 -4.65
CA THR A 165 7.07 12.78 -4.14
C THR A 165 6.61 12.56 -2.71
N PRO A 166 6.43 11.30 -2.26
CA PRO A 166 6.10 11.00 -0.86
C PRO A 166 7.09 11.62 0.13
N THR A 167 8.38 11.67 -0.24
CA THR A 167 9.43 12.29 0.59
C THR A 167 9.21 13.79 0.76
N GLU A 168 8.83 14.49 -0.29
CA GLU A 168 8.51 15.93 -0.22
C GLU A 168 7.32 16.19 0.68
N ILE A 169 6.24 15.39 0.52
CA ILE A 169 5.04 15.54 1.33
C ILE A 169 5.36 15.36 2.82
N VAL A 170 6.01 14.25 3.21
CA VAL A 170 6.33 14.01 4.63
C VAL A 170 7.34 15.00 5.20
N THR A 171 8.09 15.69 4.35
CA THR A 171 9.05 16.71 4.80
C THR A 171 8.41 18.09 4.94
N LYS A 172 7.55 18.48 4.00
CA LYS A 172 6.97 19.82 3.90
C LYS A 172 5.69 20.00 4.72
N LEU A 173 4.82 18.98 4.74
CA LEU A 173 3.52 19.08 5.40
C LEU A 173 3.59 18.61 6.86
N LYS A 174 2.72 19.19 7.68
CA LYS A 174 2.47 18.73 9.04
C LYS A 174 1.28 17.78 9.04
N SER A 175 1.36 16.74 9.87
CA SER A 175 0.21 15.86 10.11
C SER A 175 -0.88 16.59 10.88
N VAL A 176 -2.13 16.38 10.48
CA VAL A 176 -3.29 17.04 11.12
C VAL A 176 -3.77 16.30 12.37
N ASP A 177 -3.64 14.96 12.36
CA ASP A 177 -4.13 14.11 13.46
C ASP A 177 -3.46 12.73 13.37
N GLN A 178 -3.73 11.87 14.34
CA GLN A 178 -3.31 10.47 14.34
C GLN A 178 -4.33 9.56 13.66
N ILE A 179 -3.82 8.44 13.14
CA ILE A 179 -4.63 7.29 12.73
C ILE A 179 -4.27 6.12 13.63
N ASP A 180 -5.30 5.57 14.28
CA ASP A 180 -5.19 4.44 15.19
C ASP A 180 -5.66 3.15 14.49
N VAL A 181 -4.73 2.20 14.31
CA VAL A 181 -4.95 0.92 13.64
C VAL A 181 -4.41 -0.20 14.53
N PRO A 182 -5.18 -0.63 15.54
CA PRO A 182 -4.73 -1.66 16.48
C PRO A 182 -4.63 -3.06 15.86
N TYR A 183 -5.39 -3.32 14.79
CA TYR A 183 -5.35 -4.59 14.05
C TYR A 183 -4.90 -4.34 12.61
N PRO A 184 -4.07 -5.25 12.03
CA PRO A 184 -3.55 -5.04 10.70
C PRO A 184 -4.64 -4.88 9.64
N MET A 185 -4.54 -3.83 8.85
CA MET A 185 -5.36 -3.58 7.67
C MET A 185 -4.54 -3.77 6.38
N SER A 186 -5.22 -3.92 5.25
CA SER A 186 -4.63 -3.98 3.92
C SER A 186 -5.51 -3.26 2.89
N TRP A 187 -5.06 -3.16 1.65
CA TRP A 187 -5.87 -2.63 0.55
C TRP A 187 -6.74 -3.70 -0.13
N THR A 188 -6.57 -4.95 0.27
CA THR A 188 -7.19 -6.12 -0.37
C THR A 188 -8.61 -6.30 0.14
N ASP A 189 -9.51 -6.70 -0.75
CA ASP A 189 -10.92 -6.97 -0.54
C ASP A 189 -11.72 -5.78 0.06
N GLU A 190 -13.01 -5.95 0.25
CA GLU A 190 -13.90 -4.91 0.79
C GLU A 190 -13.68 -4.67 2.28
N GLU A 191 -13.34 -5.72 3.03
CA GLU A 191 -13.08 -5.64 4.47
C GLU A 191 -11.82 -4.87 4.84
N ARG A 192 -10.90 -4.71 3.88
CA ARG A 192 -9.62 -4.00 4.08
C ARG A 192 -8.80 -4.54 5.25
N ASP A 193 -8.87 -5.83 5.52
CA ASP A 193 -8.14 -6.54 6.58
C ASP A 193 -7.12 -7.54 6.02
N ILE A 194 -6.61 -8.45 6.86
CA ILE A 194 -5.65 -9.48 6.48
C ILE A 194 -6.29 -10.86 6.27
N SER A 195 -7.62 -10.96 6.26
CA SER A 195 -8.34 -12.23 6.08
C SER A 195 -8.05 -12.97 4.77
N PRO A 196 -7.62 -12.32 3.66
CA PRO A 196 -7.16 -13.05 2.47
C PRO A 196 -5.98 -13.99 2.73
N TRP A 197 -5.17 -13.73 3.75
CA TRP A 197 -3.99 -14.52 4.10
C TRP A 197 -4.11 -15.29 5.40
N LEU A 198 -4.90 -14.80 6.38
CA LEU A 198 -5.01 -15.35 7.73
C LEU A 198 -6.48 -15.49 8.19
N GLY A 199 -7.42 -15.56 7.25
CA GLY A 199 -8.86 -15.56 7.55
C GLY A 199 -9.40 -16.89 8.06
N ASN A 200 -8.82 -18.04 7.67
CA ASN A 200 -9.30 -19.35 8.08
C ASN A 200 -8.27 -20.13 8.92
N VAL A 201 -8.70 -21.24 9.49
CA VAL A 201 -7.85 -22.09 10.38
C VAL A 201 -6.65 -22.63 9.61
N MET A 202 -6.84 -23.14 8.39
CA MET A 202 -5.77 -23.72 7.57
C MET A 202 -4.66 -22.69 7.29
N GLN A 203 -5.02 -21.47 6.93
CA GLN A 203 -4.08 -20.39 6.70
C GLN A 203 -3.27 -20.06 7.96
N ARG A 204 -3.94 -19.95 9.11
CA ARG A 204 -3.28 -19.64 10.40
C ARG A 204 -2.36 -20.77 10.86
N GLU A 205 -2.78 -22.01 10.70
CA GLU A 205 -1.94 -23.17 11.05
C GLU A 205 -0.71 -23.26 10.15
N ALA A 206 -0.87 -23.11 8.83
CA ALA A 206 0.24 -23.09 7.89
C ALA A 206 1.22 -21.97 8.21
N PHE A 207 0.72 -20.76 8.50
CA PHE A 207 1.52 -19.61 8.88
C PHE A 207 2.30 -19.87 10.18
N ASN A 208 1.62 -20.31 11.23
CA ASN A 208 2.26 -20.60 12.51
C ASN A 208 3.32 -21.72 12.38
N LYS A 209 3.02 -22.76 11.60
CA LYS A 209 3.97 -23.84 11.34
C LYS A 209 5.21 -23.37 10.60
N LEU A 210 5.03 -22.55 9.58
CA LEU A 210 6.14 -21.97 8.81
C LEU A 210 7.07 -21.17 9.73
N TYR A 211 6.52 -20.25 10.51
CA TYR A 211 7.34 -19.38 11.36
C TYR A 211 7.86 -20.07 12.63
N SER A 212 7.27 -21.17 13.06
CA SER A 212 7.79 -21.97 14.18
C SER A 212 9.17 -22.60 13.92
N VAL A 213 9.57 -22.70 12.66
CA VAL A 213 10.90 -23.24 12.27
C VAL A 213 11.88 -22.15 11.86
N ALA A 214 11.49 -20.87 11.89
CA ALA A 214 12.30 -19.74 11.42
C ALA A 214 13.71 -19.72 12.04
N GLU A 215 13.82 -19.81 13.37
CA GLU A 215 15.10 -19.80 14.08
C GLU A 215 16.00 -20.96 13.62
N ARG A 216 15.44 -22.15 13.49
CA ARG A 216 16.19 -23.33 13.03
C ARG A 216 16.70 -23.16 11.60
N VAL A 217 15.90 -22.53 10.73
CA VAL A 217 16.30 -22.23 9.36
C VAL A 217 17.40 -21.17 9.33
N HIS A 218 17.32 -20.14 10.17
CA HIS A 218 18.35 -19.10 10.25
C HIS A 218 19.69 -19.66 10.73
N LEU A 219 19.67 -20.59 11.69
CA LEU A 219 20.87 -21.28 12.21
C LEU A 219 21.41 -22.33 11.23
N CYS A 220 20.63 -22.78 10.27
CA CYS A 220 21.05 -23.76 9.28
C CYS A 220 22.06 -23.15 8.29
N ASN A 221 23.10 -23.93 7.94
CA ASN A 221 24.08 -23.52 6.93
C ASN A 221 23.73 -23.97 5.52
N ASP A 222 22.66 -24.77 5.33
CA ASP A 222 22.21 -25.22 4.02
C ASP A 222 21.45 -24.11 3.28
N ARG A 223 22.04 -23.65 2.17
CA ARG A 223 21.47 -22.59 1.34
C ARG A 223 20.13 -23.00 0.70
N ARG A 224 19.94 -24.30 0.41
CA ARG A 224 18.70 -24.80 -0.22
C ARG A 224 17.55 -24.69 0.75
N ILE A 225 17.76 -25.10 2.01
CA ILE A 225 16.74 -24.99 3.06
C ILE A 225 16.33 -23.53 3.28
N LYS A 226 17.30 -22.61 3.30
CA LYS A 226 16.98 -21.17 3.41
C LYS A 226 16.17 -20.66 2.21
N GLN A 227 16.55 -21.06 1.00
CA GLN A 227 15.83 -20.68 -0.22
C GLN A 227 14.41 -21.26 -0.27
N ASP A 228 14.24 -22.52 0.11
CA ASP A 228 12.91 -23.16 0.16
C ASP A 228 12.02 -22.45 1.19
N TRP A 229 12.58 -22.10 2.34
CA TRP A 229 11.85 -21.35 3.36
C TRP A 229 11.47 -19.94 2.88
N ASP A 230 12.35 -19.25 2.17
CA ASP A 230 12.04 -17.95 1.54
C ASP A 230 10.88 -18.07 0.54
N TYR A 231 10.85 -19.12 -0.29
CA TYR A 231 9.73 -19.35 -1.22
C TYR A 231 8.40 -19.66 -0.50
N LEU A 232 8.46 -20.42 0.60
CA LEU A 232 7.26 -20.74 1.39
C LEU A 232 6.64 -19.52 2.06
N GLN A 233 7.42 -18.46 2.31
CA GLN A 233 6.92 -17.20 2.87
C GLN A 233 6.12 -16.34 1.86
N ALA A 234 6.10 -16.69 0.57
CA ALA A 234 5.37 -15.91 -0.42
C ALA A 234 3.88 -15.81 -0.04
N SER A 235 3.37 -14.59 0.01
CA SER A 235 1.99 -14.30 0.44
C SER A 235 0.93 -15.05 -0.37
N ASN A 236 1.20 -15.33 -1.65
CA ASN A 236 0.30 -16.09 -2.51
C ASN A 236 0.04 -17.52 -2.01
N ASN A 237 1.03 -18.16 -1.35
CA ASN A 237 0.85 -19.50 -0.80
C ASN A 237 -0.28 -19.52 0.24
N PHE A 238 -0.42 -18.47 1.02
CA PHE A 238 -1.52 -18.32 1.99
C PHE A 238 -2.82 -17.87 1.30
N ARG A 239 -2.73 -16.96 0.34
CA ARG A 239 -3.91 -16.46 -0.38
C ARG A 239 -4.64 -17.57 -1.13
N PHE A 240 -3.95 -18.52 -1.73
CA PHE A 240 -4.57 -19.66 -2.41
C PHE A 240 -5.31 -20.63 -1.47
N MET A 241 -5.09 -20.55 -0.16
CA MET A 241 -5.82 -21.33 0.84
C MET A 241 -7.08 -20.61 1.37
N THR A 242 -7.41 -19.42 0.85
CA THR A 242 -8.61 -18.71 1.29
C THR A 242 -9.87 -19.42 0.86
N SER A 243 -10.89 -19.39 1.72
CA SER A 243 -12.25 -19.83 1.41
C SER A 243 -13.13 -18.70 0.84
N LYS A 244 -12.62 -17.47 0.80
CA LYS A 244 -13.32 -16.34 0.18
C LYS A 244 -13.25 -16.46 -1.33
N ASN A 245 -14.38 -16.22 -2.02
CA ASN A 245 -14.37 -15.98 -3.46
C ASN A 245 -13.63 -14.65 -3.70
N THR A 246 -12.33 -14.75 -3.94
CA THR A 246 -11.56 -13.62 -4.43
C THR A 246 -11.95 -13.49 -5.90
N GLY A 247 -12.93 -12.63 -6.20
CA GLY A 247 -13.20 -12.22 -7.56
C GLY A 247 -11.92 -11.66 -8.18
N ILE A 248 -11.29 -12.44 -9.03
CA ILE A 248 -10.24 -12.01 -9.94
C ILE A 248 -10.92 -11.64 -11.24
#